data_5403488a6f620791b0a42df27d96bf76
#
_entry.id   5403488a6f620791b0a42df27d96bf76
#
_cell.length_a   1.000
_cell.length_b   1.000
_cell.length_c   1.000
_cell.angle_alpha   90.00
_cell.angle_beta   90.00
_cell.angle_gamma   90.00
#
_symmetry.space_group_name_H-M   'P 1'
#
loop_
_entity.id
_entity.type
_entity.pdbx_description
1 polymer ?
#
loop_
_entity_poly.entity_id
_entity_poly.type
_entity_poly.pdbx_seq_one_letter_code
_entity_poly.pdbx_strand_id
1 'polypeptide(L)'
;STPGSLNTPVTLDSHLVLQGRQLQSGQTGNQNNIKVQVQLGQARLTPQQVSKQQVEITLSMLPSAEKTYLRAGAQGIRVAHVETVSENGNHSQDFSILSNLMPIVLCPTIQSGLTEDNNQPFILDLLEIDEGLYDGQLRVSVDVTVATHQSTYLLLNDQERDTQVYVCKGEQRTADTHYLTFPLKEIRAGTYLVRVQID
;
A
#
# COMPACT_ATOMS: atom_id res chain seq x y z
N SER A 1 -10.75 4.40 -22.25
CA SER A 1 -9.49 4.35 -21.51
C SER A 1 -8.82 3.01 -21.78
N THR A 2 -7.61 3.07 -22.31
CA THR A 2 -6.75 1.90 -22.55
C THR A 2 -6.58 1.11 -21.27
N PRO A 3 -6.62 -0.25 -21.29
CA PRO A 3 -6.28 -1.08 -20.13
C PRO A 3 -4.88 -0.68 -19.66
N GLY A 4 -4.73 -0.40 -18.37
CA GLY A 4 -3.50 0.11 -17.80
C GLY A 4 -2.30 -0.74 -18.20
N SER A 5 -1.25 -0.10 -18.63
CA SER A 5 0.05 -0.71 -18.86
C SER A 5 0.45 -1.49 -17.61
N LEU A 6 0.92 -2.73 -17.77
CA LEU A 6 1.44 -3.59 -16.69
C LEU A 6 2.60 -2.96 -15.92
N ASN A 7 3.07 -1.79 -16.33
CA ASN A 7 4.20 -1.05 -15.75
C ASN A 7 3.78 0.16 -14.91
N THR A 8 2.49 0.41 -14.72
CA THR A 8 2.06 1.52 -13.87
C THR A 8 2.01 1.05 -12.42
N PRO A 9 2.73 1.70 -11.48
CA PRO A 9 2.69 1.33 -10.08
C PRO A 9 1.26 1.49 -9.53
N VAL A 10 0.83 0.51 -8.73
CA VAL A 10 -0.45 0.58 -8.02
C VAL A 10 -0.24 1.41 -6.75
N THR A 11 -1.01 2.47 -6.60
CA THR A 11 -1.02 3.35 -5.42
C THR A 11 -2.42 3.37 -4.80
N LEU A 12 -2.61 4.07 -3.68
CA LEU A 12 -3.95 4.25 -3.10
C LEU A 12 -4.94 4.97 -4.04
N ASP A 13 -4.46 5.76 -4.99
CA ASP A 13 -5.31 6.45 -5.95
C ASP A 13 -5.66 5.59 -7.18
N SER A 14 -5.14 4.36 -7.23
CA SER A 14 -5.36 3.50 -8.38
C SER A 14 -6.79 2.97 -8.44
N HIS A 15 -7.32 2.96 -9.66
CA HIS A 15 -8.52 2.23 -10.04
C HIS A 15 -8.13 0.88 -10.63
N LEU A 16 -8.52 -0.20 -9.95
CA LEU A 16 -8.19 -1.57 -10.33
C LEU A 16 -9.39 -2.22 -11.02
N VAL A 17 -9.12 -2.86 -12.15
CA VAL A 17 -10.10 -3.60 -12.93
C VAL A 17 -9.65 -5.06 -13.01
N LEU A 18 -10.34 -5.93 -12.30
CA LEU A 18 -10.09 -7.37 -12.29
C LEU A 18 -10.99 -8.01 -13.34
N GLN A 19 -10.39 -8.62 -14.35
CA GLN A 19 -11.12 -9.31 -15.42
C GLN A 19 -11.08 -10.83 -15.20
N GLY A 20 -12.20 -11.48 -15.45
CA GLY A 20 -12.32 -12.92 -15.24
C GLY A 20 -13.61 -13.48 -15.82
N ARG A 21 -13.92 -14.72 -15.46
CA ARG A 21 -15.18 -15.38 -15.83
C ARG A 21 -15.98 -15.65 -14.57
N GLN A 22 -17.30 -15.51 -14.66
CA GLN A 22 -18.24 -15.80 -13.55
C GLN A 22 -17.93 -14.99 -12.27
N LEU A 23 -17.48 -13.75 -12.41
CA LEU A 23 -17.15 -12.88 -11.28
C LEU A 23 -18.38 -12.36 -10.54
N GLN A 24 -19.56 -12.42 -11.16
CA GLN A 24 -20.85 -12.19 -10.51
C GLN A 24 -21.52 -13.52 -10.24
N SER A 25 -21.97 -13.76 -9.00
CA SER A 25 -22.80 -14.90 -8.69
C SER A 25 -24.10 -14.82 -9.47
N GLY A 26 -24.45 -15.90 -10.18
CA GLY A 26 -25.76 -16.01 -10.82
C GLY A 26 -26.84 -16.02 -9.73
N GLN A 27 -27.71 -15.02 -9.71
CA GLN A 27 -28.97 -15.10 -8.95
C GLN A 27 -29.86 -16.15 -9.63
N THR A 28 -29.77 -17.38 -9.22
CA THR A 28 -30.78 -18.39 -9.52
C THR A 28 -31.49 -18.74 -8.22
N GLY A 29 -32.63 -18.10 -8.00
CA GLY A 29 -33.70 -18.50 -7.12
C GLY A 29 -33.34 -18.80 -5.66
N ASN A 30 -33.97 -18.07 -4.74
CA ASN A 30 -34.02 -18.26 -3.29
C ASN A 30 -32.72 -18.08 -2.48
N GLN A 31 -32.55 -16.87 -1.93
CA GLN A 31 -31.99 -16.56 -0.61
C GLN A 31 -30.49 -16.76 -0.34
N ASN A 32 -29.63 -16.95 -1.30
CA ASN A 32 -28.21 -16.94 -0.94
C ASN A 32 -27.62 -15.54 -1.10
N ASN A 33 -27.37 -14.89 0.02
CA ASN A 33 -26.65 -13.61 0.11
C ASN A 33 -25.16 -13.82 -0.25
N ILE A 34 -24.87 -14.13 -1.52
CA ILE A 34 -23.50 -14.23 -1.98
C ILE A 34 -22.98 -12.81 -2.23
N LYS A 35 -21.98 -12.41 -1.44
CA LYS A 35 -21.28 -11.15 -1.61
C LYS A 35 -19.99 -11.37 -2.40
N VAL A 36 -19.72 -10.50 -3.36
CA VAL A 36 -18.43 -10.45 -4.03
C VAL A 36 -17.52 -9.51 -3.25
N GLN A 37 -16.32 -9.99 -2.92
CA GLN A 37 -15.27 -9.22 -2.25
C GLN A 37 -13.98 -9.32 -3.05
N VAL A 38 -13.12 -8.32 -2.94
CA VAL A 38 -11.74 -8.37 -3.41
C VAL A 38 -10.84 -8.54 -2.18
N GLN A 39 -10.02 -9.60 -2.18
CA GLN A 39 -8.99 -9.77 -1.17
C GLN A 39 -7.68 -9.24 -1.71
N LEU A 40 -7.08 -8.28 -1.01
CA LEU A 40 -5.76 -7.71 -1.29
C LEU A 40 -4.89 -7.91 -0.06
N GLY A 41 -3.99 -8.88 -0.11
CA GLY A 41 -3.26 -9.34 1.06
C GLY A 41 -4.23 -9.81 2.16
N GLN A 42 -4.23 -9.13 3.30
CA GLN A 42 -5.16 -9.40 4.41
C GLN A 42 -6.44 -8.54 4.36
N ALA A 43 -6.46 -7.50 3.53
CA ALA A 43 -7.62 -6.63 3.39
C ALA A 43 -8.75 -7.32 2.63
N ARG A 44 -9.98 -7.15 3.13
CA ARG A 44 -11.22 -7.57 2.47
C ARG A 44 -11.95 -6.32 2.03
N LEU A 45 -12.02 -6.12 0.72
CA LEU A 45 -12.43 -4.88 0.10
C LEU A 45 -13.77 -5.07 -0.59
N THR A 46 -14.65 -4.09 -0.44
CA THR A 46 -15.95 -4.06 -1.11
C THR A 46 -15.80 -3.39 -2.47
N PRO A 47 -16.01 -4.12 -3.60
CA PRO A 47 -15.90 -3.53 -4.92
C PRO A 47 -17.03 -2.53 -5.20
N GLN A 48 -16.74 -1.48 -5.98
CA GLN A 48 -17.72 -0.50 -6.40
C GLN A 48 -18.63 -1.01 -7.52
N GLN A 49 -18.08 -1.85 -8.42
CA GLN A 49 -18.85 -2.45 -9.51
C GLN A 49 -18.50 -3.92 -9.67
N VAL A 50 -19.53 -4.73 -9.94
CA VAL A 50 -19.40 -6.18 -10.19
C VAL A 50 -20.24 -6.54 -11.39
N SER A 51 -19.62 -7.20 -12.37
CA SER A 51 -20.27 -7.81 -13.52
C SER A 51 -19.85 -9.28 -13.69
N LYS A 52 -20.40 -9.98 -14.65
CA LYS A 52 -20.03 -11.38 -14.93
C LYS A 52 -18.56 -11.55 -15.32
N GLN A 53 -17.93 -10.50 -15.86
CA GLN A 53 -16.57 -10.55 -16.43
C GLN A 53 -15.60 -9.57 -15.80
N GLN A 54 -16.07 -8.68 -14.92
CA GLN A 54 -15.27 -7.56 -14.40
C GLN A 54 -15.70 -7.21 -12.99
N VAL A 55 -14.70 -6.94 -12.14
CA VAL A 55 -14.85 -6.36 -10.81
C VAL A 55 -13.98 -5.12 -10.75
N GLU A 56 -14.57 -4.00 -10.33
CA GLU A 56 -13.89 -2.71 -10.25
C GLU A 56 -13.77 -2.24 -8.81
N ILE A 57 -12.58 -1.73 -8.48
CA ILE A 57 -12.29 -1.20 -7.17
C ILE A 57 -11.35 0.01 -7.28
N THR A 58 -11.73 1.12 -6.66
CA THR A 58 -10.90 2.32 -6.52
C THR A 58 -10.42 2.39 -5.08
N LEU A 59 -9.11 2.26 -4.86
CA LEU A 59 -8.55 2.12 -3.52
C LEU A 59 -8.74 3.39 -2.66
N SER A 60 -8.70 4.58 -3.28
CA SER A 60 -8.96 5.85 -2.56
C SER A 60 -10.40 5.98 -2.03
N MET A 61 -11.36 5.31 -2.67
CA MET A 61 -12.78 5.35 -2.30
C MET A 61 -13.16 4.32 -1.22
N LEU A 62 -12.23 3.49 -0.80
CA LEU A 62 -12.48 2.50 0.26
C LEU A 62 -12.75 3.17 1.61
N PRO A 63 -13.63 2.58 2.44
CA PRO A 63 -13.80 3.00 3.83
C PRO A 63 -12.47 2.93 4.61
N SER A 64 -12.26 3.83 5.56
CA SER A 64 -11.05 3.86 6.39
C SER A 64 -10.77 2.53 7.09
N ALA A 65 -11.83 1.83 7.55
CA ALA A 65 -11.71 0.51 8.18
C ALA A 65 -11.09 -0.54 7.24
N GLU A 66 -11.42 -0.51 5.94
CA GLU A 66 -10.83 -1.43 4.95
C GLU A 66 -9.37 -1.04 4.61
N LYS A 67 -9.09 0.27 4.50
CA LYS A 67 -7.73 0.80 4.24
C LYS A 67 -6.72 0.41 5.31
N THR A 68 -7.15 0.28 6.57
CA THR A 68 -6.28 -0.08 7.70
C THR A 68 -5.56 -1.42 7.49
N TYR A 69 -6.12 -2.33 6.70
CA TYR A 69 -5.52 -3.63 6.42
C TYR A 69 -4.65 -3.66 5.16
N LEU A 70 -4.62 -2.57 4.39
CA LEU A 70 -3.72 -2.47 3.25
C LEU A 70 -2.27 -2.36 3.73
N ARG A 71 -1.38 -3.05 3.02
CA ARG A 71 0.06 -3.02 3.30
C ARG A 71 0.81 -2.67 2.02
N ALA A 72 1.85 -1.86 2.15
CA ALA A 72 2.75 -1.55 1.06
C ALA A 72 3.52 -2.79 0.60
N GLY A 73 4.08 -2.73 -0.62
CA GLY A 73 4.92 -3.79 -1.19
C GLY A 73 4.13 -4.87 -1.92
N ALA A 74 4.75 -6.05 -2.08
CA ALA A 74 4.18 -7.17 -2.84
C ALA A 74 2.98 -7.77 -2.10
N GLN A 75 1.84 -7.85 -2.78
CA GLN A 75 0.58 -8.36 -2.28
C GLN A 75 -0.04 -9.33 -3.29
N GLY A 76 -0.85 -10.27 -2.78
CA GLY A 76 -1.71 -11.08 -3.63
C GLY A 76 -3.11 -10.47 -3.73
N ILE A 77 -3.65 -10.34 -4.94
CA ILE A 77 -5.03 -9.91 -5.17
C ILE A 77 -5.85 -11.05 -5.76
N ARG A 78 -7.09 -11.22 -5.27
CA ARG A 78 -8.06 -12.20 -5.79
C ARG A 78 -9.49 -11.78 -5.51
N VAL A 79 -10.43 -12.37 -6.24
CA VAL A 79 -11.87 -12.21 -6.00
C VAL A 79 -12.37 -13.36 -5.12
N ALA A 80 -13.21 -13.05 -4.15
CA ALA A 80 -13.88 -14.00 -3.28
C ALA A 80 -15.40 -13.86 -3.41
N HIS A 81 -16.09 -14.98 -3.58
CA HIS A 81 -17.53 -15.09 -3.44
C HIS A 81 -17.80 -15.61 -2.03
N VAL A 82 -18.37 -14.78 -1.18
CA VAL A 82 -18.64 -15.10 0.22
C VAL A 82 -20.14 -15.35 0.39
N GLU A 83 -20.50 -16.55 0.80
CA GLU A 83 -21.85 -16.95 1.16
C GLU A 83 -21.97 -17.04 2.68
N THR A 84 -22.89 -16.29 3.26
CA THR A 84 -23.19 -16.37 4.68
C THR A 84 -24.39 -17.29 4.87
N VAL A 85 -24.18 -18.46 5.47
CA VAL A 85 -25.24 -19.41 5.80
C VAL A 85 -25.58 -19.25 7.28
N SER A 86 -26.86 -18.97 7.56
CA SER A 86 -27.36 -18.90 8.94
C SER A 86 -28.04 -20.21 9.31
N GLU A 87 -27.44 -20.94 10.24
CA GLU A 87 -28.08 -22.11 10.85
C GLU A 87 -28.88 -21.68 12.07
N ASN A 88 -30.19 -21.89 12.03
CA ASN A 88 -31.13 -21.76 13.17
C ASN A 88 -31.07 -20.45 13.97
N GLY A 89 -30.72 -19.35 13.32
CA GLY A 89 -30.81 -17.99 13.90
C GLY A 89 -29.70 -17.58 14.87
N ASN A 90 -28.81 -18.48 15.29
CA ASN A 90 -27.79 -18.16 16.31
C ASN A 90 -26.33 -18.29 15.86
N HIS A 91 -26.05 -18.95 14.75
CA HIS A 91 -24.70 -19.07 14.20
C HIS A 91 -24.73 -18.80 12.70
N SER A 92 -23.93 -17.86 12.25
CA SER A 92 -23.68 -17.63 10.82
C SER A 92 -22.28 -18.11 10.48
N GLN A 93 -22.14 -18.89 9.41
CA GLN A 93 -20.86 -19.34 8.90
C GLN A 93 -20.65 -18.80 7.48
N ASP A 94 -19.47 -18.23 7.25
CA ASP A 94 -19.07 -17.73 5.94
C ASP A 94 -18.31 -18.81 5.16
N PHE A 95 -18.80 -19.13 3.99
CA PHE A 95 -18.14 -19.97 3.00
C PHE A 95 -17.59 -19.09 1.88
N SER A 96 -16.34 -19.31 1.47
CA SER A 96 -15.74 -18.50 0.41
C SER A 96 -15.24 -19.36 -0.74
N ILE A 97 -15.65 -19.00 -1.97
CA ILE A 97 -15.06 -19.53 -3.20
C ILE A 97 -14.10 -18.45 -3.72
N LEU A 98 -12.84 -18.84 -3.93
CA LEU A 98 -11.75 -17.92 -4.26
C LEU A 98 -11.33 -18.09 -5.72
N SER A 99 -11.07 -16.98 -6.40
CA SER A 99 -10.38 -17.00 -7.70
C SER A 99 -8.90 -17.36 -7.56
N ASN A 100 -8.20 -17.51 -8.69
CA ASN A 100 -6.74 -17.52 -8.69
C ASN A 100 -6.18 -16.24 -8.06
N LEU A 101 -5.00 -16.36 -7.46
CA LEU A 101 -4.25 -15.26 -6.88
C LEU A 101 -3.38 -14.60 -7.96
N MET A 102 -3.40 -13.27 -8.05
CA MET A 102 -2.49 -12.48 -8.88
C MET A 102 -1.57 -11.62 -8.01
N PRO A 103 -0.27 -11.60 -8.27
CA PRO A 103 0.63 -10.70 -7.55
C PRO A 103 0.46 -9.25 -8.05
N ILE A 104 0.45 -8.30 -7.12
CA ILE A 104 0.57 -6.87 -7.41
C ILE A 104 1.56 -6.24 -6.42
N VAL A 105 2.07 -5.07 -6.76
CA VAL A 105 2.91 -4.27 -5.84
C VAL A 105 2.16 -3.00 -5.51
N LEU A 106 1.77 -2.82 -4.24
CA LEU A 106 1.15 -1.60 -3.74
C LEU A 106 2.26 -0.62 -3.33
N CYS A 107 2.46 0.39 -4.16
CA CYS A 107 3.50 1.40 -3.96
C CYS A 107 2.98 2.51 -3.06
N PRO A 108 3.64 2.79 -1.93
CA PRO A 108 3.26 3.90 -1.08
C PRO A 108 3.66 5.23 -1.71
N THR A 109 2.89 6.27 -1.42
CA THR A 109 3.20 7.64 -1.78
C THR A 109 3.74 8.39 -0.56
N ILE A 110 4.86 9.07 -0.71
CA ILE A 110 5.40 9.91 0.35
C ILE A 110 4.45 11.09 0.56
N GLN A 111 4.02 11.28 1.80
CA GLN A 111 3.16 12.39 2.19
C GLN A 111 4.02 13.60 2.55
N SER A 112 3.75 14.74 1.90
CA SER A 112 4.38 16.00 2.25
C SER A 112 3.62 16.69 3.40
N GLY A 113 4.30 17.12 4.45
CA GLY A 113 3.75 18.05 5.43
C GLY A 113 3.05 17.45 6.64
N LEU A 114 3.18 16.16 6.93
CA LEU A 114 2.58 15.53 8.11
C LEU A 114 3.64 15.13 9.14
N THR A 115 4.07 16.10 9.94
CA THR A 115 4.50 15.84 11.31
C THR A 115 3.34 16.15 12.25
N GLU A 116 3.26 15.45 13.39
CA GLU A 116 2.26 15.72 14.45
C GLU A 116 2.26 17.18 14.91
N ASP A 117 3.33 17.94 14.61
CA ASP A 117 3.52 19.37 14.88
C ASP A 117 3.65 20.19 13.59
N ASN A 118 2.66 20.19 12.77
CA ASN A 118 2.29 21.15 11.69
C ASN A 118 3.37 21.99 11.00
N ASN A 119 4.68 21.83 11.14
CA ASN A 119 5.65 22.68 10.45
C ASN A 119 7.13 22.24 10.50
N GLN A 120 7.47 21.04 10.92
CA GLN A 120 8.87 20.65 10.96
C GLN A 120 9.27 19.83 9.72
N PRO A 121 10.39 20.12 9.09
CA PRO A 121 10.93 19.32 8.02
C PRO A 121 11.26 17.91 8.53
N PHE A 122 11.18 16.96 7.65
CA PHE A 122 11.42 15.53 7.86
C PHE A 122 12.81 15.17 8.41
N ILE A 123 13.70 16.15 8.57
CA ILE A 123 15.09 15.94 9.04
C ILE A 123 15.13 16.22 10.54
N LEU A 124 15.58 15.24 11.31
CA LEU A 124 15.80 15.33 12.74
C LEU A 124 17.30 15.22 13.03
N ASP A 125 17.74 15.90 14.09
CA ASP A 125 19.10 15.75 14.64
C ASP A 125 20.23 15.92 13.59
N LEU A 126 20.08 16.88 12.67
CA LEU A 126 21.10 17.15 11.66
C LEU A 126 22.35 17.75 12.30
N LEU A 127 23.48 17.07 12.16
CA LEU A 127 24.78 17.46 12.66
C LEU A 127 25.79 17.53 11.52
N GLU A 128 26.47 18.66 11.34
CA GLU A 128 27.60 18.75 10.44
C GLU A 128 28.82 18.07 11.09
N ILE A 129 29.34 17.05 10.41
CA ILE A 129 30.48 16.25 10.90
C ILE A 129 31.80 16.62 10.25
N ASP A 130 31.76 17.17 9.03
CA ASP A 130 32.88 17.71 8.27
C ASP A 130 32.34 18.75 7.29
N GLU A 131 33.20 19.51 6.60
CA GLU A 131 32.81 20.57 5.69
C GLU A 131 31.82 20.09 4.62
N GLY A 132 30.54 20.46 4.79
CA GLY A 132 29.42 20.10 3.90
C GLY A 132 28.98 18.65 3.97
N LEU A 133 29.40 17.87 4.99
CA LEU A 133 28.93 16.51 5.28
C LEU A 133 28.09 16.48 6.55
N TYR A 134 26.97 15.80 6.50
CA TYR A 134 25.97 15.77 7.57
C TYR A 134 25.58 14.37 7.95
N ASP A 135 25.49 14.14 9.25
CA ASP A 135 24.79 13.01 9.87
C ASP A 135 23.44 13.47 10.42
N GLY A 136 22.47 12.58 10.50
CA GLY A 136 21.15 12.90 11.04
C GLY A 136 20.15 11.77 10.87
N GLN A 137 18.89 12.12 10.99
CA GLN A 137 17.77 11.19 10.73
C GLN A 137 16.76 11.87 9.81
N LEU A 138 16.26 11.13 8.82
CA LEU A 138 15.14 11.54 8.00
C LEU A 138 13.92 10.72 8.37
N ARG A 139 12.84 11.38 8.77
CA ARG A 139 11.54 10.77 9.00
C ARG A 139 10.63 11.02 7.81
N VAL A 140 10.05 9.97 7.26
CA VAL A 140 9.15 10.01 6.11
C VAL A 140 7.80 9.41 6.48
N SER A 141 6.72 10.12 6.14
CA SER A 141 5.35 9.59 6.23
C SER A 141 4.91 9.06 4.88
N VAL A 142 4.24 7.92 4.87
CA VAL A 142 3.66 7.28 3.68
C VAL A 142 2.17 7.03 3.86
N ASP A 143 1.43 7.01 2.75
CA ASP A 143 -0.03 6.87 2.73
C ASP A 143 -0.53 5.45 3.01
N VAL A 144 0.33 4.43 2.85
CA VAL A 144 0.01 3.01 3.10
C VAL A 144 0.84 2.49 4.26
N THR A 145 0.22 1.70 5.13
CA THR A 145 0.91 1.06 6.26
C THR A 145 2.02 0.14 5.78
N VAL A 146 3.18 0.24 6.40
CA VAL A 146 4.34 -0.63 6.19
C VAL A 146 4.44 -1.61 7.35
N ALA A 147 4.45 -2.91 7.05
CA ALA A 147 4.49 -3.96 8.08
C ALA A 147 5.88 -4.04 8.75
N THR A 148 5.90 -4.43 10.01
CA THR A 148 7.12 -4.54 10.83
C THR A 148 8.21 -5.39 10.21
N HIS A 149 7.83 -6.47 9.53
CA HIS A 149 8.78 -7.44 8.96
C HIS A 149 9.36 -6.98 7.61
N GLN A 150 8.82 -5.91 7.00
CA GLN A 150 9.30 -5.41 5.71
C GLN A 150 10.57 -4.58 5.89
N SER A 151 11.55 -4.79 5.03
CA SER A 151 12.73 -3.93 4.95
C SER A 151 12.38 -2.65 4.20
N THR A 152 12.96 -1.52 4.63
CA THR A 152 12.74 -0.23 3.98
C THR A 152 14.08 0.42 3.65
N TYR A 153 14.12 1.07 2.50
CA TYR A 153 15.31 1.80 2.03
C TYR A 153 14.89 3.18 1.54
N LEU A 154 15.66 4.17 1.93
CA LEU A 154 15.58 5.52 1.39
C LEU A 154 16.65 5.68 0.33
N LEU A 155 16.26 6.16 -0.84
CA LEU A 155 17.17 6.51 -1.92
C LEU A 155 17.13 8.02 -2.10
N LEU A 156 18.29 8.64 -1.95
CA LEU A 156 18.50 10.07 -2.18
C LEU A 156 19.32 10.23 -3.45
N ASN A 157 18.69 10.70 -4.52
CA ASN A 157 19.35 11.00 -5.78
C ASN A 157 19.71 12.49 -5.80
N ASP A 158 20.99 12.80 -5.82
CA ASP A 158 21.49 14.18 -5.93
C ASP A 158 21.06 14.77 -7.28
N GLN A 159 20.36 15.91 -7.27
CA GLN A 159 19.87 16.56 -8.49
C GLN A 159 20.94 17.42 -9.18
N GLU A 160 21.99 17.78 -8.47
CA GLU A 160 23.09 18.58 -9.02
C GLU A 160 24.22 17.69 -9.54
N ARG A 161 24.30 16.44 -9.04
CA ARG A 161 25.35 15.47 -9.36
C ARG A 161 24.72 14.15 -9.78
N ASP A 162 24.43 14.00 -11.06
CA ASP A 162 23.67 12.88 -11.68
C ASP A 162 24.13 11.46 -11.31
N THR A 163 25.31 11.30 -10.73
CA THR A 163 25.90 9.99 -10.41
C THR A 163 25.85 9.61 -8.94
N GLN A 164 25.47 10.52 -8.04
CA GLN A 164 25.51 10.23 -6.62
C GLN A 164 24.13 9.83 -6.09
N VAL A 165 24.07 8.59 -5.59
CA VAL A 165 22.89 8.06 -4.92
C VAL A 165 23.29 7.57 -3.53
N TYR A 166 22.62 8.07 -2.51
CA TYR A 166 22.73 7.53 -1.16
C TYR A 166 21.59 6.53 -0.93
N VAL A 167 21.94 5.40 -0.33
CA VAL A 167 20.99 4.36 0.05
C VAL A 167 21.05 4.18 1.56
N CYS A 168 20.00 4.60 2.25
CA CYS A 168 19.91 4.52 3.70
C CYS A 168 18.91 3.44 4.07
N LYS A 169 19.34 2.44 4.87
CA LYS A 169 18.44 1.40 5.38
C LYS A 169 17.60 1.98 6.52
N GLY A 170 16.28 1.74 6.48
CA GLY A 170 15.38 2.17 7.53
C GLY A 170 15.60 1.45 8.86
N GLU A 171 15.25 2.13 9.94
CA GLU A 171 15.30 1.57 11.29
C GLU A 171 14.31 0.40 11.45
N GLN A 172 14.66 -0.52 12.37
CA GLN A 172 13.78 -1.62 12.71
C GLN A 172 12.56 -1.09 13.46
N ARG A 173 11.39 -1.54 13.07
CA ARG A 173 10.10 -1.14 13.66
C ARG A 173 9.56 -2.20 14.59
N THR A 174 8.85 -1.77 15.63
CA THR A 174 8.19 -2.66 16.61
C THR A 174 6.70 -2.86 16.32
N ALA A 175 6.13 -2.01 15.45
CA ALA A 175 4.74 -2.09 15.01
C ALA A 175 4.60 -1.68 13.54
N ASP A 176 3.51 -2.09 12.92
CA ASP A 176 3.12 -1.60 11.60
C ASP A 176 2.89 -0.08 11.67
N THR A 177 3.38 0.66 10.68
CA THR A 177 3.38 2.12 10.76
C THR A 177 3.33 2.79 9.39
N HIS A 178 2.89 4.05 9.38
CA HIS A 178 3.01 4.98 8.25
C HIS A 178 4.29 5.83 8.32
N TYR A 179 5.03 5.76 9.43
CA TYR A 179 6.23 6.58 9.64
C TYR A 179 7.48 5.71 9.53
N LEU A 180 8.40 6.13 8.71
CA LEU A 180 9.66 5.45 8.45
C LEU A 180 10.81 6.38 8.85
N THR A 181 11.75 5.89 9.63
CA THR A 181 12.94 6.63 10.04
C THR A 181 14.17 6.03 9.39
N PHE A 182 14.99 6.89 8.83
CA PHE A 182 16.21 6.53 8.13
C PHE A 182 17.40 7.28 8.70
N PRO A 183 18.43 6.61 9.22
CA PRO A 183 19.66 7.25 9.61
C PRO A 183 20.39 7.76 8.36
N LEU A 184 20.78 9.02 8.41
CA LEU A 184 21.60 9.66 7.39
C LEU A 184 23.04 9.65 7.88
N LYS A 185 23.99 9.26 7.03
CA LYS A 185 25.42 9.26 7.35
C LYS A 185 26.22 9.83 6.21
N GLU A 186 27.04 10.80 6.52
CA GLU A 186 27.95 11.45 5.57
C GLU A 186 27.25 11.95 4.30
N ILE A 187 26.03 12.49 4.47
CA ILE A 187 25.25 13.04 3.36
C ILE A 187 25.76 14.46 3.08
N ARG A 188 26.08 14.76 1.86
CA ARG A 188 26.47 16.12 1.45
C ARG A 188 25.27 17.06 1.45
N ALA A 189 25.52 18.34 1.73
CA ALA A 189 24.50 19.37 1.49
C ALA A 189 24.14 19.43 0.01
N GLY A 190 22.82 19.47 -0.30
CA GLY A 190 22.35 19.50 -1.68
C GLY A 190 20.83 19.30 -1.79
N THR A 191 20.35 19.26 -3.02
CA THR A 191 18.94 18.99 -3.35
C THR A 191 18.79 17.56 -3.85
N TYR A 192 17.87 16.80 -3.23
CA TYR A 192 17.71 15.38 -3.49
C TYR A 192 16.31 15.03 -3.95
N LEU A 193 16.22 14.15 -4.96
CA LEU A 193 15.00 13.38 -5.22
C LEU A 193 14.93 12.23 -4.22
N VAL A 194 13.88 12.24 -3.41
CA VAL A 194 13.65 11.26 -2.34
C VAL A 194 12.74 10.15 -2.83
N ARG A 195 13.16 8.90 -2.68
CA ARG A 195 12.34 7.71 -2.97
C ARG A 195 12.42 6.73 -1.81
N VAL A 196 11.32 6.04 -1.55
CA VAL A 196 11.26 4.96 -0.56
C VAL A 196 11.01 3.64 -1.29
N GLN A 197 11.83 2.64 -0.99
CA GLN A 197 11.64 1.26 -1.43
C GLN A 197 11.25 0.41 -0.23
N ILE A 198 10.31 -0.52 -0.45
CA ILE A 198 9.80 -1.45 0.55
C ILE A 198 9.87 -2.86 -0.04
N ASP A 199 10.55 -3.76 0.66
CA ASP A 199 10.75 -5.17 0.28
C ASP A 199 9.98 -6.12 1.21
#